data_2190f848834618079a3969c186b0a06d
#
_entry.id   2190f848834618079a3969c186b0a06d
#
_cell.length_a   1.000
_cell.length_b   1.000
_cell.length_c   1.000
_cell.angle_alpha   90.00
_cell.angle_beta   90.00
_cell.angle_gamma   90.00
#
_symmetry.space_group_name_H-M   'P 1'
#
loop_
_entity.id
_entity.type
_entity.pdbx_description
1 polymer ?
#
loop_
_entity_poly.entity_id
_entity_poly.type
_entity_poly.pdbx_seq_one_letter_code
_entity_poly.pdbx_strand_id
1 'polypeptide(L)'
;VLENNADLGFAVDPDADRLAVVDEKGRPLGEEYTLVLSVDGYINTLGVESDIFVSNLSTSIALDKFALKNNCKVERSAVGEINVVNKMNKLDSNLGGEGNGGVILRECHLGRDSLVAVTMVLNRAAQSTSPLSEIYNSLPQFEIVKDKVNVDGIKIDDFFKSK
;
A
#
# COMPACT_ATOMS: atom_id res chain seq x y z
N VAL A 1 -8.73 -7.98 18.38
CA VAL A 1 -7.85 -6.99 19.03
C VAL A 1 -8.37 -6.67 20.41
N LEU A 2 -9.56 -6.07 20.55
CA LEU A 2 -10.08 -5.56 21.84
C LEU A 2 -10.23 -6.64 22.91
N GLU A 3 -10.84 -7.78 22.58
CA GLU A 3 -11.07 -8.87 23.55
C GLU A 3 -9.78 -9.46 24.14
N ASN A 4 -8.69 -9.42 23.38
CA ASN A 4 -7.41 -10.00 23.77
C ASN A 4 -6.37 -8.93 24.16
N ASN A 5 -6.75 -7.67 24.23
CA ASN A 5 -5.83 -6.54 24.48
C ASN A 5 -4.58 -6.59 23.57
N ALA A 6 -4.77 -6.94 22.30
CA ALA A 6 -3.69 -7.02 21.33
C ALA A 6 -3.31 -5.63 20.82
N ASP A 7 -2.02 -5.40 20.55
CA ASP A 7 -1.48 -4.13 20.06
C ASP A 7 -1.91 -3.81 18.64
N LEU A 8 -2.25 -4.84 17.87
CA LEU A 8 -2.76 -4.74 16.50
C LEU A 8 -3.40 -6.05 16.03
N GLY A 9 -4.07 -6.04 14.89
CA GLY A 9 -4.66 -7.22 14.27
C GLY A 9 -4.45 -7.25 12.77
N PHE A 10 -4.45 -8.45 12.22
CA PHE A 10 -4.33 -8.71 10.80
C PHE A 10 -5.45 -9.58 10.29
N ALA A 11 -5.94 -9.30 9.10
CA ALA A 11 -6.83 -10.17 8.34
C ALA A 11 -6.28 -10.34 6.93
N VAL A 12 -6.18 -11.59 6.50
CA VAL A 12 -5.77 -11.95 5.14
C VAL A 12 -6.98 -12.42 4.34
N ASP A 13 -6.94 -12.24 3.03
CA ASP A 13 -7.96 -12.77 2.14
C ASP A 13 -7.77 -14.28 1.85
N PRO A 14 -8.68 -14.95 1.13
CA PRO A 14 -8.67 -16.42 1.02
C PRO A 14 -7.43 -17.01 0.35
N ASP A 15 -6.78 -16.29 -0.55
CA ASP A 15 -5.53 -16.69 -1.22
C ASP A 15 -4.27 -16.09 -0.59
N ALA A 16 -4.44 -15.36 0.53
CA ALA A 16 -3.39 -14.83 1.40
C ALA A 16 -2.37 -13.91 0.69
N ASP A 17 -2.80 -13.21 -0.35
CA ASP A 17 -1.96 -12.27 -1.09
C ASP A 17 -2.19 -10.81 -0.70
N ARG A 18 -3.26 -10.52 0.09
CA ARG A 18 -3.65 -9.18 0.57
C ARG A 18 -3.83 -9.17 2.08
N LEU A 19 -3.50 -8.03 2.67
CA LEU A 19 -3.58 -7.80 4.11
C LEU A 19 -4.46 -6.61 4.43
N ALA A 20 -5.35 -6.75 5.41
CA ALA A 20 -6.00 -5.67 6.12
C ALA A 20 -5.42 -5.56 7.53
N VAL A 21 -5.19 -4.34 8.00
CA VAL A 21 -4.57 -4.03 9.29
C VAL A 21 -5.60 -3.38 10.20
N VAL A 22 -5.61 -3.79 11.48
CA VAL A 22 -6.49 -3.25 12.53
C VAL A 22 -5.61 -2.71 13.66
N ASP A 23 -5.89 -1.50 14.14
CA ASP A 23 -5.15 -0.90 15.26
C ASP A 23 -5.58 -1.45 16.63
N GLU A 24 -4.89 -1.03 17.68
CA GLU A 24 -5.16 -1.42 19.07
C GLU A 24 -6.56 -1.01 19.56
N LYS A 25 -7.19 -0.04 18.89
CA LYS A 25 -8.56 0.42 19.19
C LYS A 25 -9.63 -0.38 18.46
N GLY A 26 -9.24 -1.43 17.72
CA GLY A 26 -10.15 -2.24 16.91
C GLY A 26 -10.61 -1.54 15.62
N ARG A 27 -9.95 -0.47 15.19
CA ARG A 27 -10.28 0.27 13.97
C ARG A 27 -9.56 -0.34 12.77
N PRO A 28 -10.29 -0.81 11.73
CA PRO A 28 -9.68 -1.15 10.45
C PRO A 28 -9.07 0.10 9.81
N LEU A 29 -7.81 0.00 9.38
CA LEU A 29 -7.08 1.15 8.82
C LEU A 29 -7.35 1.37 7.33
N GLY A 30 -8.04 0.43 6.68
CA GLY A 30 -8.27 0.43 5.24
C GLY A 30 -7.13 -0.21 4.45
N GLU A 31 -7.49 -0.94 3.41
CA GLU A 31 -6.55 -1.72 2.59
C GLU A 31 -5.48 -0.83 1.90
N GLU A 32 -5.86 0.40 1.53
CA GLU A 32 -4.94 1.39 0.93
C GLU A 32 -3.76 1.70 1.85
N TYR A 33 -3.97 1.68 3.18
CA TYR A 33 -2.94 2.01 4.16
C TYR A 33 -2.03 0.83 4.50
N THR A 34 -2.38 -0.39 4.14
CA THR A 34 -1.47 -1.54 4.26
C THR A 34 -0.18 -1.28 3.48
N LEU A 35 -0.29 -0.82 2.23
CA LEU A 35 0.89 -0.51 1.42
C LEU A 35 1.66 0.69 1.99
N VAL A 36 0.99 1.77 2.44
CA VAL A 36 1.66 2.95 3.02
C VAL A 36 2.42 2.58 4.29
N LEU A 37 1.80 1.79 5.20
CA LEU A 37 2.45 1.29 6.42
C LEU A 37 3.62 0.35 6.11
N SER A 38 3.50 -0.48 5.06
CA SER A 38 4.58 -1.36 4.63
C SER A 38 5.77 -0.57 4.09
N VAL A 39 5.53 0.50 3.32
CA VAL A 39 6.58 1.42 2.86
C VAL A 39 7.22 2.16 4.04
N ASP A 40 6.42 2.61 5.03
CA ASP A 40 6.95 3.22 6.26
C ASP A 40 7.84 2.24 7.03
N GLY A 41 7.40 0.98 7.19
CA GLY A 41 8.19 -0.08 7.80
C GLY A 41 9.48 -0.38 7.04
N TYR A 42 9.43 -0.44 5.72
CA TYR A 42 10.59 -0.65 4.85
C TYR A 42 11.63 0.47 5.02
N ILE A 43 11.20 1.74 4.90
CA ILE A 43 12.10 2.90 5.05
C ILE A 43 12.78 2.91 6.42
N ASN A 44 12.00 2.73 7.51
CA ASN A 44 12.52 2.81 8.86
C ASN A 44 13.42 1.61 9.22
N THR A 45 13.09 0.41 8.74
CA THR A 45 13.86 -0.81 9.06
C THR A 45 15.20 -0.84 8.34
N LEU A 46 15.24 -0.42 7.08
CA LEU A 46 16.43 -0.50 6.24
C LEU A 46 17.21 0.82 6.16
N GLY A 47 16.72 1.89 6.79
CA GLY A 47 17.36 3.20 6.73
C GLY A 47 17.42 3.78 5.32
N VAL A 48 16.35 3.59 4.54
CA VAL A 48 16.29 4.01 3.14
C VAL A 48 16.21 5.53 3.05
N GLU A 49 17.21 6.16 2.45
CA GLU A 49 17.26 7.62 2.28
C GLU A 49 16.60 8.10 0.97
N SER A 50 16.55 7.25 -0.03
CA SER A 50 15.92 7.54 -1.33
C SER A 50 15.64 6.23 -2.08
N ASP A 51 14.42 6.07 -2.60
CA ASP A 51 14.02 4.90 -3.39
C ASP A 51 12.86 5.23 -4.33
N ILE A 52 12.56 4.30 -5.24
CA ILE A 52 11.41 4.35 -6.13
C ILE A 52 10.49 3.18 -5.80
N PHE A 53 9.31 3.47 -5.30
CA PHE A 53 8.26 2.48 -5.07
C PHE A 53 7.35 2.39 -6.29
N VAL A 54 6.80 1.22 -6.56
CA VAL A 54 5.88 1.02 -7.68
C VAL A 54 4.49 0.69 -7.17
N SER A 55 3.48 1.39 -7.68
CA SER A 55 2.08 1.11 -7.38
C SER A 55 1.21 1.23 -8.62
N ASN A 56 -0.01 0.72 -8.57
CA ASN A 56 -0.95 0.87 -9.69
C ASN A 56 -1.73 2.20 -9.64
N LEU A 57 -2.44 2.50 -10.73
CA LEU A 57 -3.26 3.73 -10.85
C LEU A 57 -4.47 3.76 -9.91
N SER A 58 -4.88 2.62 -9.37
CA SER A 58 -6.02 2.50 -8.43
C SER A 58 -5.63 2.63 -6.96
N THR A 59 -4.38 2.97 -6.66
CA THR A 59 -3.87 3.18 -5.29
C THR A 59 -4.01 4.65 -4.89
N SER A 60 -4.32 4.88 -3.60
CA SER A 60 -4.46 6.21 -3.02
C SER A 60 -3.21 7.08 -3.23
N ILE A 61 -3.41 8.39 -3.37
CA ILE A 61 -2.34 9.39 -3.41
C ILE A 61 -1.61 9.52 -2.05
N ALA A 62 -2.13 8.92 -0.97
CA ALA A 62 -1.47 8.88 0.32
C ALA A 62 -0.05 8.33 0.21
N LEU A 63 0.16 7.28 -0.61
CA LEU A 63 1.47 6.69 -0.86
C LEU A 63 2.44 7.69 -1.49
N ASP A 64 2.00 8.45 -2.50
CA ASP A 64 2.86 9.44 -3.17
C ASP A 64 3.28 10.55 -2.21
N LYS A 65 2.34 11.03 -1.40
CA LYS A 65 2.62 12.10 -0.42
C LYS A 65 3.54 11.61 0.69
N PHE A 66 3.38 10.36 1.13
CA PHE A 66 4.27 9.74 2.11
C PHE A 66 5.68 9.55 1.53
N ALA A 67 5.80 8.98 0.35
CA ALA A 67 7.09 8.77 -0.32
C ALA A 67 7.85 10.09 -0.53
N LEU A 68 7.16 11.10 -1.04
CA LEU A 68 7.75 12.42 -1.27
C LEU A 68 8.30 13.06 0.03
N LYS A 69 7.57 12.93 1.14
CA LYS A 69 8.01 13.42 2.46
C LYS A 69 9.30 12.72 2.94
N ASN A 70 9.55 11.52 2.47
CA ASN A 70 10.73 10.69 2.81
C ASN A 70 11.78 10.66 1.68
N ASN A 71 11.82 11.67 0.80
CA ASN A 71 12.73 11.76 -0.35
C ASN A 71 12.65 10.57 -1.34
N CYS A 72 11.56 9.84 -1.31
CA CYS A 72 11.26 8.72 -2.21
C CYS A 72 10.27 9.14 -3.29
N LYS A 73 10.11 8.29 -4.31
CA LYS A 73 9.16 8.51 -5.41
C LYS A 73 8.23 7.33 -5.56
N VAL A 74 7.04 7.59 -6.09
CA VAL A 74 6.10 6.54 -6.52
C VAL A 74 5.96 6.61 -8.03
N GLU A 75 6.15 5.47 -8.67
CA GLU A 75 5.91 5.28 -10.09
C GLU A 75 4.65 4.45 -10.29
N ARG A 76 3.74 4.93 -11.13
CA ARG A 76 2.43 4.30 -11.34
C ARG A 76 2.45 3.36 -12.55
N SER A 77 1.89 2.15 -12.38
CA SER A 77 1.61 1.19 -13.45
C SER A 77 0.11 1.14 -13.78
N ALA A 78 -0.25 0.47 -14.87
CA ALA A 78 -1.63 0.03 -15.06
C ALA A 78 -2.07 -0.89 -13.91
N VAL A 79 -3.39 -1.02 -13.72
CA VAL A 79 -3.98 -1.91 -12.71
C VAL A 79 -3.65 -3.37 -13.04
N GLY A 80 -3.38 -4.16 -12.01
CA GLY A 80 -3.02 -5.58 -12.08
C GLY A 80 -1.58 -5.82 -11.66
N GLU A 81 -1.40 -6.83 -10.81
CA GLU A 81 -0.14 -7.22 -10.21
C GLU A 81 1.01 -7.34 -11.22
N ILE A 82 0.77 -8.03 -12.34
CA ILE A 82 1.79 -8.23 -13.36
C ILE A 82 2.33 -6.90 -13.93
N ASN A 83 1.50 -5.84 -13.99
CA ASN A 83 1.93 -4.53 -14.45
C ASN A 83 2.81 -3.82 -13.42
N VAL A 84 2.49 -4.02 -12.12
CA VAL A 84 3.34 -3.55 -11.01
C VAL A 84 4.69 -4.24 -11.07
N VAL A 85 4.72 -5.58 -11.13
CA VAL A 85 5.95 -6.40 -11.21
C VAL A 85 6.82 -6.02 -12.40
N ASN A 86 6.21 -5.89 -13.60
CA ASN A 86 6.95 -5.49 -14.81
C ASN A 86 7.58 -4.10 -14.65
N LYS A 87 6.87 -3.16 -14.02
CA LYS A 87 7.41 -1.83 -13.76
C LYS A 87 8.49 -1.84 -12.68
N MET A 88 8.33 -2.63 -11.62
CA MET A 88 9.38 -2.86 -10.60
C MET A 88 10.67 -3.38 -11.24
N ASN A 89 10.55 -4.36 -12.14
CA ASN A 89 11.70 -4.91 -12.88
C ASN A 89 12.39 -3.85 -13.75
N LYS A 90 11.59 -3.03 -14.45
CA LYS A 90 12.14 -1.98 -15.33
C LYS A 90 12.88 -0.89 -14.57
N LEU A 91 12.47 -0.58 -13.34
CA LEU A 91 13.01 0.51 -12.53
C LEU A 91 13.98 0.03 -11.45
N ASP A 92 14.19 -1.28 -11.37
CA ASP A 92 14.95 -1.94 -10.30
C ASP A 92 14.43 -1.60 -8.90
N SER A 93 13.11 -1.43 -8.79
CA SER A 93 12.44 -1.12 -7.53
C SER A 93 12.36 -2.36 -6.64
N ASN A 94 12.65 -2.20 -5.35
CA ASN A 94 12.60 -3.28 -4.36
C ASN A 94 11.22 -3.48 -3.76
N LEU A 95 10.42 -2.42 -3.61
CA LEU A 95 9.12 -2.49 -2.98
C LEU A 95 8.04 -1.91 -3.90
N GLY A 96 6.95 -2.62 -3.99
CA GLY A 96 5.76 -2.19 -4.72
C GLY A 96 4.48 -2.79 -4.14
N GLY A 97 3.36 -2.54 -4.80
CA GLY A 97 2.09 -3.09 -4.39
C GLY A 97 0.88 -2.38 -4.96
N GLU A 98 -0.27 -2.73 -4.44
CA GLU A 98 -1.56 -2.21 -4.85
C GLU A 98 -2.37 -1.71 -3.64
N GLY A 99 -3.24 -0.73 -3.85
CA GLY A 99 -4.10 -0.15 -2.80
C GLY A 99 -5.24 -1.09 -2.33
N ASN A 100 -5.17 -2.35 -2.64
CA ASN A 100 -6.07 -3.41 -2.18
C ASN A 100 -5.44 -4.27 -1.07
N GLY A 101 -4.34 -3.82 -0.47
CA GLY A 101 -3.63 -4.53 0.60
C GLY A 101 -2.52 -5.47 0.11
N GLY A 102 -2.27 -5.54 -1.18
CA GLY A 102 -1.20 -6.36 -1.77
C GLY A 102 0.15 -5.65 -1.73
N VAL A 103 1.16 -6.27 -1.13
CA VAL A 103 2.54 -5.76 -1.00
C VAL A 103 3.49 -6.73 -1.68
N ILE A 104 4.45 -6.20 -2.42
CA ILE A 104 5.46 -6.95 -3.17
C ILE A 104 6.84 -6.50 -2.70
N LEU A 105 7.66 -7.43 -2.19
CA LEU A 105 9.06 -7.19 -1.86
C LEU A 105 9.94 -8.08 -2.74
N ARG A 106 10.73 -7.46 -3.61
CA ARG A 106 11.60 -8.16 -4.58
C ARG A 106 12.50 -9.20 -3.95
N GLU A 107 13.09 -8.88 -2.79
CA GLU A 107 14.00 -9.79 -2.08
C GLU A 107 13.34 -11.09 -1.62
N CYS A 108 12.02 -11.08 -1.41
CA CYS A 108 11.26 -12.29 -1.10
C CYS A 108 10.83 -12.98 -2.39
N HIS A 109 9.98 -12.33 -3.16
CA HIS A 109 9.55 -12.76 -4.50
C HIS A 109 8.76 -11.63 -5.20
N LEU A 110 8.62 -11.74 -6.52
CA LEU A 110 7.88 -10.76 -7.33
C LEU A 110 6.40 -11.16 -7.46
N GLY A 111 5.70 -11.15 -6.35
CA GLY A 111 4.28 -11.38 -6.20
C GLY A 111 3.76 -10.76 -4.91
N ARG A 112 2.46 -10.48 -4.83
CA ARG A 112 1.84 -9.95 -3.60
C ARG A 112 1.92 -11.01 -2.51
N ASP A 113 2.24 -10.58 -1.29
CA ASP A 113 2.41 -11.47 -0.14
C ASP A 113 1.98 -10.77 1.15
N SER A 114 0.95 -11.33 1.80
CA SER A 114 0.45 -10.80 3.06
C SER A 114 1.46 -10.94 4.21
N LEU A 115 2.31 -11.97 4.23
CA LEU A 115 3.32 -12.15 5.28
C LEU A 115 4.45 -11.12 5.16
N VAL A 116 4.78 -10.71 3.94
CA VAL A 116 5.67 -9.56 3.70
C VAL A 116 5.07 -8.30 4.30
N ALA A 117 3.79 -8.03 4.02
CA ALA A 117 3.08 -6.88 4.57
C ALA A 117 3.03 -6.93 6.12
N VAL A 118 2.69 -8.09 6.70
CA VAL A 118 2.71 -8.33 8.16
C VAL A 118 4.08 -7.97 8.73
N THR A 119 5.15 -8.49 8.15
CA THR A 119 6.52 -8.27 8.63
C THR A 119 6.89 -6.78 8.62
N MET A 120 6.56 -6.06 7.54
CA MET A 120 6.85 -4.63 7.42
C MET A 120 6.07 -3.81 8.46
N VAL A 121 4.77 -4.09 8.65
CA VAL A 121 3.94 -3.39 9.64
C VAL A 121 4.40 -3.70 11.06
N LEU A 122 4.74 -4.96 11.38
CA LEU A 122 5.28 -5.34 12.69
C LEU A 122 6.62 -4.67 12.97
N ASN A 123 7.53 -4.63 12.01
CA ASN A 123 8.81 -3.93 12.15
C ASN A 123 8.59 -2.45 12.46
N ARG A 124 7.66 -1.81 11.75
CA ARG A 124 7.34 -0.40 12.00
C ARG A 124 6.77 -0.18 13.40
N ALA A 125 5.85 -1.03 13.84
CA ALA A 125 5.26 -0.95 15.16
C ALA A 125 6.31 -1.20 16.27
N ALA A 126 7.18 -2.20 16.11
CA ALA A 126 8.22 -2.55 17.08
C ALA A 126 9.30 -1.47 17.24
N GLN A 127 9.55 -0.66 16.22
CA GLN A 127 10.50 0.46 16.26
C GLN A 127 9.91 1.75 16.83
N SER A 128 8.62 1.76 17.13
CA SER A 128 7.91 2.93 17.64
C SER A 128 7.52 2.72 19.11
N THR A 129 7.59 3.79 19.90
CA THR A 129 6.97 3.85 21.23
C THR A 129 5.48 4.23 21.16
N SER A 130 5.02 4.73 20.03
CA SER A 130 3.61 5.07 19.79
C SER A 130 2.81 3.87 19.32
N PRO A 131 1.53 3.75 19.74
CA PRO A 131 0.63 2.71 19.26
C PRO A 131 0.35 2.88 17.75
N LEU A 132 -0.13 1.81 17.12
CA LEU A 132 -0.36 1.78 15.67
C LEU A 132 -1.36 2.87 15.21
N SER A 133 -2.35 3.18 16.04
CA SER A 133 -3.31 4.27 15.74
C SER A 133 -2.66 5.64 15.60
N GLU A 134 -1.61 5.93 16.36
CA GLU A 134 -0.86 7.18 16.27
C GLU A 134 0.06 7.18 15.04
N ILE A 135 0.73 6.06 14.77
CA ILE A 135 1.51 5.89 13.54
C ILE A 135 0.62 6.17 12.33
N TYR A 136 -0.54 5.50 12.25
CA TYR A 136 -1.51 5.70 11.18
C TYR A 136 -1.96 7.17 11.06
N ASN A 137 -2.30 7.82 12.16
CA ASN A 137 -2.77 9.21 12.15
C ASN A 137 -1.67 10.21 11.71
N SER A 138 -0.39 9.84 11.80
CA SER A 138 0.74 10.65 11.32
C SER A 138 0.97 10.55 9.80
N LEU A 139 0.39 9.53 9.15
CA LEU A 139 0.46 9.33 7.71
C LEU A 139 -0.43 10.37 6.99
N PRO A 140 -0.14 10.70 5.72
CA PRO A 140 -1.04 11.51 4.92
C PRO A 140 -2.41 10.85 4.78
N GLN A 141 -3.47 11.55 5.20
CA GLN A 141 -4.84 11.01 5.20
C GLN A 141 -5.55 11.41 3.91
N PHE A 142 -5.97 10.42 3.13
CA PHE A 142 -6.73 10.60 1.90
C PHE A 142 -7.79 9.50 1.78
N GLU A 143 -8.93 9.86 1.24
CA GLU A 143 -9.96 8.92 0.83
C GLU A 143 -9.94 8.77 -0.68
N ILE A 144 -10.06 7.54 -1.15
CA ILE A 144 -10.24 7.24 -2.58
C ILE A 144 -11.70 6.86 -2.81
N VAL A 145 -12.37 7.60 -3.67
CA VAL A 145 -13.72 7.27 -4.12
C VAL A 145 -13.62 6.56 -5.46
N LYS A 146 -14.11 5.32 -5.51
CA LYS A 146 -14.19 4.50 -6.73
C LYS A 146 -15.66 4.39 -7.13
N ASP A 147 -16.00 4.85 -8.32
CA ASP A 147 -17.38 4.80 -8.83
C ASP A 147 -17.40 4.16 -10.22
N LYS A 148 -18.59 3.70 -10.62
CA LYS A 148 -18.84 3.11 -11.94
C LYS A 148 -19.80 3.99 -12.70
N VAL A 149 -19.39 4.40 -13.88
CA VAL A 149 -20.25 5.15 -14.80
C VAL A 149 -20.70 4.20 -15.92
N ASN A 150 -22.01 4.16 -16.16
CA ASN A 150 -22.54 3.44 -17.32
C ASN A 150 -22.24 4.23 -18.59
N VAL A 151 -21.51 3.60 -19.51
CA VAL A 151 -21.09 4.19 -20.80
C VAL A 151 -21.77 3.51 -21.99
N ASP A 152 -22.95 2.91 -21.81
CA ASP A 152 -23.71 2.24 -22.88
C ASP A 152 -23.91 3.21 -24.05
N GLY A 153 -23.48 2.77 -25.25
CA GLY A 153 -23.57 3.54 -26.48
C GLY A 153 -22.48 4.62 -26.70
N ILE A 154 -21.54 4.80 -25.74
CA ILE A 154 -20.43 5.73 -25.88
C ILE A 154 -19.16 4.94 -26.20
N LYS A 155 -18.46 5.30 -27.31
CA LYS A 155 -17.12 4.78 -27.53
C LYS A 155 -16.16 5.43 -26.53
N ILE A 156 -15.49 4.62 -25.72
CA ILE A 156 -14.56 5.08 -24.67
C ILE A 156 -13.51 6.05 -25.22
N ASP A 157 -13.00 5.78 -26.43
CA ASP A 157 -12.01 6.65 -27.10
C ASP A 157 -12.56 8.05 -27.40
N ASP A 158 -13.84 8.19 -27.69
CA ASP A 158 -14.49 9.48 -27.97
C ASP A 158 -14.70 10.29 -26.68
N PHE A 159 -14.94 9.60 -25.56
CA PHE A 159 -15.04 10.23 -24.24
C PHE A 159 -13.74 10.91 -23.81
N PHE A 160 -12.59 10.28 -24.04
CA PHE A 160 -11.28 10.86 -23.68
C PHE A 160 -10.78 11.92 -24.66
N LYS A 161 -11.33 12.00 -25.89
CA LYS A 161 -11.00 13.04 -26.87
C LYS A 161 -11.80 14.33 -26.73
N SER A 162 -12.86 14.33 -25.91
CA SER A 162 -13.75 15.47 -25.71
C SER A 162 -13.33 16.47 -24.61
N LYS A 163 -12.04 16.42 -24.21
CA LYS A 163 -11.46 17.40 -23.28
C LYS A 163 -10.53 18.37 -23.97
#